data_8dc92521f22e84ccd1f5fa104ed30575
#
_entry.id   8dc92521f22e84ccd1f5fa104ed30575
#
_cell.length_a   1.000
_cell.length_b   1.000
_cell.length_c   1.000
_cell.angle_alpha   90.00
_cell.angle_beta   90.00
_cell.angle_gamma   90.00
#
_symmetry.space_group_name_H-M   'P 1'
#
loop_
_entity.id
_entity.type
_entity.pdbx_description
1 polymer ?
#
loop_
_entity_poly.entity_id
_entity_poly.type
_entity_poly.pdbx_seq_one_letter_code
_entity_poly.pdbx_strand_id
1 'polypeptide(L)'
;IHLNTLTGEFARYGHLIGSKRVMIHEHAAIVEDYHTQQEIDWGMTKIGSTAHGVGAAAIERIKRSPDNANVAKVRFRGTSMEQYVVTGAEYIKVLNEAQSIIIEGAQGFSLSMYHGQYPYTTSRDVTPWQIAADCGLPYKWASYIKVIGSMRTFPIRVNNRDGSSGPCYPDQMELDWNHFGIPAELTTVTKLPRRIFTFSREQLEQAMFHCGGYWDTRVFLNFANYCKHPYELSSIIKAIETSTAAMLKPPRVAWIGGGADDSEIEVYQEKRMTW
;
A
#
# COMPACT_ATOMS: atom_id res chain seq x y z
N ILE A 1 1.47 -5.07 -14.18
CA ILE A 1 0.28 -4.56 -14.92
C ILE A 1 -0.40 -5.73 -15.58
N HIS A 2 -1.73 -5.89 -15.41
CA HIS A 2 -2.52 -6.91 -16.09
C HIS A 2 -3.32 -6.26 -17.23
N LEU A 3 -3.18 -6.77 -18.46
CA LEU A 3 -3.76 -6.14 -19.66
C LEU A 3 -5.28 -5.96 -19.57
N ASN A 4 -6.01 -7.04 -19.24
CA ASN A 4 -7.47 -7.00 -19.17
C ASN A 4 -7.98 -6.05 -18.08
N THR A 5 -7.31 -6.03 -16.93
CA THR A 5 -7.64 -5.11 -15.82
C THR A 5 -7.43 -3.66 -16.27
N LEU A 6 -6.28 -3.35 -16.85
CA LEU A 6 -5.97 -2.00 -17.32
C LEU A 6 -6.94 -1.54 -18.39
N THR A 7 -7.27 -2.40 -19.37
CA THR A 7 -8.26 -2.09 -20.40
C THR A 7 -9.64 -1.82 -19.79
N GLY A 8 -10.04 -2.60 -18.79
CA GLY A 8 -11.28 -2.37 -18.05
C GLY A 8 -11.30 -1.05 -17.27
N GLU A 9 -10.17 -0.68 -16.67
CA GLU A 9 -10.01 0.62 -15.99
C GLU A 9 -10.10 1.80 -16.98
N PHE A 10 -9.46 1.67 -18.15
CA PHE A 10 -9.60 2.68 -19.22
C PHE A 10 -11.03 2.82 -19.71
N ALA A 11 -11.74 1.70 -19.89
CA ALA A 11 -13.15 1.73 -20.30
C ALA A 11 -14.03 2.42 -19.25
N ARG A 12 -13.75 2.20 -17.97
CA ARG A 12 -14.54 2.71 -16.86
C ARG A 12 -14.21 4.16 -16.50
N TYR A 13 -12.93 4.52 -16.49
CA TYR A 13 -12.44 5.78 -15.95
C TYR A 13 -11.78 6.69 -16.99
N GLY A 14 -11.67 6.26 -18.25
CA GLY A 14 -10.98 7.02 -19.30
C GLY A 14 -11.56 8.43 -19.52
N HIS A 15 -12.87 8.62 -19.28
CA HIS A 15 -13.51 9.92 -19.32
C HIS A 15 -12.98 10.91 -18.27
N LEU A 16 -12.44 10.42 -17.15
CA LEU A 16 -11.83 11.25 -16.10
C LEU A 16 -10.39 11.65 -16.43
N ILE A 17 -9.73 10.90 -17.31
CA ILE A 17 -8.35 11.18 -17.72
C ILE A 17 -8.33 12.43 -18.63
N GLY A 18 -9.31 12.57 -19.50
CA GLY A 18 -9.44 13.70 -20.43
C GLY A 18 -8.19 13.84 -21.31
N SER A 19 -7.60 15.04 -21.31
CA SER A 19 -6.37 15.35 -22.06
C SER A 19 -5.08 14.97 -21.31
N LYS A 20 -5.17 14.34 -20.13
CA LYS A 20 -4.00 13.94 -19.35
C LYS A 20 -3.27 12.80 -20.04
N ARG A 21 -1.94 12.82 -19.99
CA ARG A 21 -1.11 11.78 -20.57
C ARG A 21 -1.01 10.60 -19.61
N VAL A 22 -1.30 9.40 -20.10
CA VAL A 22 -0.99 8.14 -19.43
C VAL A 22 0.32 7.60 -19.98
N MET A 23 1.18 7.08 -19.10
CA MET A 23 2.47 6.50 -19.48
C MET A 23 2.70 5.20 -18.74
N ILE A 24 3.18 4.20 -19.46
CA ILE A 24 3.62 2.91 -18.92
C ILE A 24 5.11 2.81 -19.18
N HIS A 25 5.91 2.67 -18.13
CA HIS A 25 7.35 2.49 -18.30
C HIS A 25 7.64 1.21 -19.08
N GLU A 26 8.52 1.27 -20.06
CA GLU A 26 8.85 0.16 -20.98
C GLU A 26 9.25 -1.15 -20.27
N HIS A 27 9.83 -1.05 -19.08
CA HIS A 27 10.25 -2.20 -18.27
C HIS A 27 9.27 -2.57 -17.15
N ALA A 28 8.06 -2.04 -17.14
CA ALA A 28 7.03 -2.46 -16.19
C ALA A 28 6.72 -3.96 -16.37
N ALA A 29 6.66 -4.71 -15.27
CA ALA A 29 6.31 -6.14 -15.31
C ALA A 29 4.84 -6.32 -15.71
N ILE A 30 4.58 -7.31 -16.56
CA ILE A 30 3.24 -7.64 -17.02
C ILE A 30 2.78 -8.92 -16.33
N VAL A 31 1.58 -8.87 -15.78
CA VAL A 31 0.92 -10.03 -15.18
C VAL A 31 0.05 -10.66 -16.25
N GLU A 32 0.25 -11.94 -16.47
CA GLU A 32 -0.53 -12.81 -17.37
C GLU A 32 -1.33 -13.82 -16.54
N ASP A 33 -2.37 -14.40 -17.12
CA ASP A 33 -3.26 -15.32 -16.39
C ASP A 33 -2.52 -16.54 -15.81
N TYR A 34 -1.49 -17.04 -16.50
CA TYR A 34 -0.68 -18.14 -16.00
C TYR A 34 0.14 -17.80 -14.75
N HIS A 35 0.47 -16.54 -14.51
CA HIS A 35 1.15 -16.12 -13.27
C HIS A 35 0.24 -16.33 -12.05
N THR A 36 -1.06 -16.05 -12.22
CA THR A 36 -2.06 -16.33 -11.18
C THR A 36 -2.11 -17.82 -10.87
N GLN A 37 -2.14 -18.68 -11.91
CA GLN A 37 -2.13 -20.11 -11.71
C GLN A 37 -0.85 -20.60 -11.04
N GLN A 38 0.32 -20.07 -11.42
CA GLN A 38 1.59 -20.39 -10.75
C GLN A 38 1.58 -20.07 -9.26
N GLU A 39 1.06 -18.92 -8.84
CA GLU A 39 0.97 -18.59 -7.43
C GLU A 39 0.02 -19.52 -6.66
N ILE A 40 -1.07 -19.96 -7.29
CA ILE A 40 -1.97 -20.97 -6.73
C ILE A 40 -1.24 -22.31 -6.57
N ASP A 41 -0.55 -22.76 -7.61
CA ASP A 41 0.20 -24.03 -7.63
C ASP A 41 1.34 -24.05 -6.59
N TRP A 42 1.94 -22.90 -6.32
CA TRP A 42 2.92 -22.73 -5.24
C TRP A 42 2.30 -22.71 -3.84
N GLY A 43 0.96 -22.75 -3.75
CA GLY A 43 0.25 -22.75 -2.48
C GLY A 43 0.29 -21.40 -1.76
N MET A 44 0.48 -20.30 -2.49
CA MET A 44 0.55 -18.96 -1.90
C MET A 44 -0.75 -18.54 -1.19
N THR A 45 -1.88 -19.14 -1.55
CA THR A 45 -3.15 -18.93 -0.86
C THR A 45 -3.10 -19.36 0.60
N LYS A 46 -2.24 -20.34 0.97
CA LYS A 46 -2.09 -20.82 2.35
C LYS A 46 -1.50 -19.78 3.30
N ILE A 47 -0.80 -18.79 2.77
CA ILE A 47 -0.24 -17.67 3.55
C ILE A 47 -1.07 -16.38 3.44
N GLY A 48 -2.28 -16.45 2.90
CA GLY A 48 -3.17 -15.30 2.75
C GLY A 48 -2.89 -14.43 1.53
N SER A 49 -2.08 -14.91 0.57
CA SER A 49 -1.92 -14.21 -0.71
C SER A 49 -3.22 -14.21 -1.49
N THR A 50 -3.46 -13.12 -2.22
CA THR A 50 -4.59 -13.00 -3.15
C THR A 50 -4.34 -13.75 -4.46
N ALA A 51 -3.14 -14.29 -4.65
CA ALA A 51 -2.71 -15.01 -5.85
C ALA A 51 -3.04 -14.26 -7.16
N HIS A 52 -2.76 -12.96 -7.22
CA HIS A 52 -2.95 -12.15 -8.44
C HIS A 52 -1.78 -12.23 -9.43
N GLY A 53 -0.83 -13.13 -9.22
CA GLY A 53 0.29 -13.36 -10.14
C GLY A 53 1.40 -12.31 -10.09
N VAL A 54 1.37 -11.38 -9.15
CA VAL A 54 2.34 -10.27 -9.09
C VAL A 54 3.75 -10.76 -8.75
N GLY A 55 3.86 -11.70 -7.81
CA GLY A 55 5.14 -12.30 -7.42
C GLY A 55 5.73 -13.13 -8.55
N ALA A 56 4.90 -13.97 -9.20
CA ALA A 56 5.31 -14.78 -10.34
C ALA A 56 5.79 -13.91 -11.52
N ALA A 57 5.06 -12.86 -11.86
CA ALA A 57 5.44 -11.92 -12.90
C ALA A 57 6.76 -11.18 -12.57
N ALA A 58 6.99 -10.84 -11.30
CA ALA A 58 8.24 -10.23 -10.86
C ALA A 58 9.43 -11.19 -11.03
N ILE A 59 9.26 -12.47 -10.68
CA ILE A 59 10.27 -13.52 -10.87
C ILE A 59 10.58 -13.66 -12.36
N GLU A 60 9.56 -13.70 -13.21
CA GLU A 60 9.78 -13.83 -14.65
C GLU A 60 10.54 -12.62 -15.22
N ARG A 61 10.20 -11.40 -14.81
CA ARG A 61 10.96 -10.21 -15.20
C ARG A 61 12.44 -10.30 -14.76
N ILE A 62 12.70 -10.79 -13.54
CA ILE A 62 14.05 -10.94 -12.99
C ILE A 62 14.88 -11.95 -13.78
N LYS A 63 14.28 -12.98 -14.40
CA LYS A 63 14.98 -13.92 -15.29
C LYS A 63 15.62 -13.26 -16.51
N ARG A 64 15.13 -12.08 -16.93
CA ARG A 64 15.72 -11.27 -18.03
C ARG A 64 15.91 -12.08 -19.32
N SER A 65 14.91 -12.92 -19.67
CA SER A 65 14.98 -13.72 -20.89
C SER A 65 15.19 -12.81 -22.12
N PRO A 66 16.23 -13.06 -22.95
CA PRO A 66 16.50 -12.21 -24.10
C PRO A 66 15.40 -12.27 -25.16
N ASP A 67 14.79 -13.45 -25.34
CA ASP A 67 13.80 -13.69 -26.40
C ASP A 67 12.35 -13.43 -25.96
N ASN A 68 12.09 -13.46 -24.66
CA ASN A 68 10.74 -13.37 -24.11
C ASN A 68 10.71 -12.64 -22.75
N ALA A 69 11.23 -11.42 -22.74
CA ALA A 69 11.24 -10.61 -21.53
C ALA A 69 9.82 -10.26 -21.06
N ASN A 70 9.56 -10.45 -19.77
CA ASN A 70 8.26 -10.08 -19.18
C ASN A 70 8.23 -8.58 -18.81
N VAL A 71 8.19 -7.73 -19.85
CA VAL A 71 8.14 -6.27 -19.70
C VAL A 71 7.17 -5.66 -20.72
N ALA A 72 6.64 -4.48 -20.39
CA ALA A 72 5.59 -3.80 -21.18
C ALA A 72 5.96 -3.64 -22.65
N LYS A 73 7.20 -3.22 -22.97
CA LYS A 73 7.64 -3.03 -24.36
C LYS A 73 7.60 -4.31 -25.22
N VAL A 74 7.61 -5.47 -24.58
CA VAL A 74 7.53 -6.76 -25.28
C VAL A 74 6.09 -7.26 -25.29
N ARG A 75 5.45 -7.30 -24.14
CA ARG A 75 4.13 -7.91 -23.95
C ARG A 75 2.97 -7.07 -24.50
N PHE A 76 3.12 -5.75 -24.55
CA PHE A 76 2.08 -4.87 -25.09
C PHE A 76 2.22 -4.58 -26.58
N ARG A 77 3.28 -5.08 -27.24
CA ARG A 77 3.45 -4.93 -28.68
C ARG A 77 2.26 -5.49 -29.44
N GLY A 78 1.68 -4.70 -30.35
CA GLY A 78 0.49 -5.04 -31.12
C GLY A 78 -0.83 -5.00 -30.34
N THR A 79 -0.83 -4.59 -29.09
CA THR A 79 -2.06 -4.38 -28.31
C THR A 79 -2.47 -2.92 -28.28
N SER A 80 -3.70 -2.63 -27.87
CA SER A 80 -4.19 -1.26 -27.67
C SER A 80 -3.40 -0.47 -26.61
N MET A 81 -2.64 -1.15 -25.74
CA MET A 81 -1.84 -0.52 -24.69
C MET A 81 -0.43 -0.11 -25.16
N GLU A 82 0.03 -0.57 -26.33
CA GLU A 82 1.35 -0.23 -26.86
C GLU A 82 1.55 1.31 -26.96
N GLN A 83 0.54 2.04 -27.36
CA GLN A 83 0.58 3.51 -27.49
C GLN A 83 0.89 4.25 -26.18
N TYR A 84 0.71 3.62 -25.03
CA TYR A 84 0.99 4.20 -23.72
C TYR A 84 2.38 3.82 -23.18
N VAL A 85 3.08 2.90 -23.85
CA VAL A 85 4.42 2.49 -23.45
C VAL A 85 5.43 3.53 -23.87
N VAL A 86 6.19 4.03 -22.92
CA VAL A 86 7.22 5.06 -23.12
C VAL A 86 8.58 4.52 -22.74
N THR A 87 9.61 5.04 -23.39
CA THR A 87 11.02 4.72 -23.06
C THR A 87 11.38 5.23 -21.66
N GLY A 88 12.38 4.61 -21.04
CA GLY A 88 12.92 5.10 -19.77
C GLY A 88 13.37 6.55 -19.83
N ALA A 89 13.94 6.99 -20.97
CA ALA A 89 14.37 8.38 -21.18
C ALA A 89 13.20 9.37 -21.15
N GLU A 90 12.09 9.05 -21.84
CA GLU A 90 10.89 9.88 -21.84
C GLU A 90 10.24 9.92 -20.45
N TYR A 91 10.18 8.77 -19.77
CA TYR A 91 9.67 8.68 -18.40
C TYR A 91 10.45 9.57 -17.43
N ILE A 92 11.78 9.47 -17.42
CA ILE A 92 12.65 10.28 -16.58
C ILE A 92 12.55 11.77 -16.93
N LYS A 93 12.41 12.13 -18.22
CA LYS A 93 12.21 13.52 -18.62
C LYS A 93 10.96 14.11 -17.93
N VAL A 94 9.83 13.40 -17.95
CA VAL A 94 8.60 13.86 -17.31
C VAL A 94 8.77 14.00 -15.79
N LEU A 95 9.42 13.04 -15.11
CA LEU A 95 9.71 13.16 -13.68
C LEU A 95 10.60 14.35 -13.36
N ASN A 96 11.55 14.67 -14.25
CA ASN A 96 12.46 15.81 -14.07
C ASN A 96 11.78 17.17 -14.26
N GLU A 97 10.80 17.25 -15.14
CA GLU A 97 10.07 18.47 -15.46
C GLU A 97 8.85 18.68 -14.53
N ALA A 98 8.46 17.67 -13.75
CA ALA A 98 7.32 17.78 -12.86
C ALA A 98 7.53 18.82 -11.76
N GLN A 99 6.51 19.59 -11.46
CA GLN A 99 6.49 20.52 -10.32
C GLN A 99 6.19 19.79 -9.00
N SER A 100 5.37 18.74 -9.07
CA SER A 100 5.06 17.86 -7.95
C SER A 100 4.84 16.44 -8.47
N ILE A 101 5.16 15.46 -7.63
CA ILE A 101 4.98 14.04 -7.92
C ILE A 101 4.24 13.41 -6.74
N ILE A 102 3.14 12.72 -7.03
CA ILE A 102 2.44 11.89 -6.05
C ILE A 102 2.74 10.44 -6.39
N ILE A 103 3.24 9.69 -5.41
CA ILE A 103 3.50 8.26 -5.55
C ILE A 103 2.57 7.54 -4.59
N GLU A 104 1.69 6.71 -5.14
CA GLU A 104 0.83 5.84 -4.37
C GLU A 104 1.48 4.47 -4.20
N GLY A 105 1.72 4.09 -2.94
CA GLY A 105 2.18 2.75 -2.57
C GLY A 105 1.00 1.82 -2.32
N ALA A 106 1.21 0.54 -2.55
CA ALA A 106 0.24 -0.50 -2.22
C ALA A 106 0.72 -1.33 -1.02
N GLN A 107 -0.21 -1.94 -0.31
CA GLN A 107 -0.06 -2.73 0.91
C GLN A 107 0.42 -1.91 2.13
N GLY A 108 0.29 -2.50 3.31
CA GLY A 108 0.78 -1.91 4.55
C GLY A 108 2.17 -2.40 4.93
N PHE A 109 2.88 -1.64 5.75
CA PHE A 109 4.23 -1.93 6.21
C PHE A 109 4.42 -3.36 6.74
N SER A 110 3.48 -3.88 7.53
CA SER A 110 3.57 -5.24 8.09
C SER A 110 3.48 -6.37 7.04
N LEU A 111 3.19 -6.06 5.78
CA LEU A 111 3.27 -6.99 4.65
C LEU A 111 4.60 -6.89 3.91
N SER A 112 5.53 -6.04 4.34
CA SER A 112 6.86 -5.91 3.75
C SER A 112 7.62 -7.22 3.80
N MET A 113 8.29 -7.60 2.71
CA MET A 113 9.02 -8.86 2.62
C MET A 113 10.17 -8.93 3.62
N TYR A 114 10.83 -7.81 3.90
CA TYR A 114 11.98 -7.75 4.81
C TYR A 114 11.61 -7.41 6.25
N HIS A 115 10.53 -6.68 6.45
CA HIS A 115 10.16 -6.11 7.76
C HIS A 115 8.88 -6.68 8.32
N GLY A 116 8.12 -7.42 7.51
CA GLY A 116 6.89 -8.11 7.92
C GLY A 116 7.13 -9.48 8.51
N GLN A 117 6.05 -10.17 8.82
CA GLN A 117 6.07 -11.50 9.43
C GLN A 117 6.15 -12.59 8.34
N TYR A 118 7.35 -12.80 7.80
CA TYR A 118 7.59 -13.84 6.80
C TYR A 118 7.11 -15.22 7.27
N PRO A 119 6.42 -16.06 6.46
CA PRO A 119 6.15 -15.86 5.02
C PRO A 119 4.85 -15.09 4.70
N TYR A 120 4.14 -14.55 5.69
CA TYR A 120 2.85 -13.85 5.55
C TYR A 120 3.02 -12.42 5.03
N THR A 121 3.81 -12.27 3.98
CA THR A 121 4.22 -10.99 3.40
C THR A 121 3.85 -10.89 1.93
N THR A 122 3.94 -9.70 1.35
CA THR A 122 3.92 -9.52 -0.10
C THR A 122 5.27 -9.84 -0.71
N SER A 123 5.36 -9.91 -2.03
CA SER A 123 6.57 -10.27 -2.78
C SER A 123 7.61 -9.15 -2.90
N ARG A 124 7.43 -8.04 -2.17
CA ARG A 124 8.34 -6.89 -2.20
C ARG A 124 8.42 -6.20 -0.85
N ASP A 125 9.39 -5.31 -0.70
CA ASP A 125 9.42 -4.42 0.44
C ASP A 125 8.41 -3.27 0.29
N VAL A 126 7.83 -2.83 1.43
CA VAL A 126 6.79 -1.78 1.48
C VAL A 126 7.31 -0.64 2.36
N THR A 127 8.35 0.04 1.89
CA THR A 127 8.88 1.26 2.49
C THR A 127 8.84 2.40 1.47
N PRO A 128 8.79 3.67 1.88
CA PRO A 128 8.83 4.80 0.96
C PRO A 128 10.05 4.77 0.03
N TRP A 129 11.20 4.30 0.52
CA TRP A 129 12.41 4.17 -0.26
C TRP A 129 12.27 3.15 -1.39
N GLN A 130 11.73 1.98 -1.09
CA GLN A 130 11.52 0.96 -2.09
C GLN A 130 10.47 1.40 -3.12
N ILE A 131 9.38 2.01 -2.66
CA ILE A 131 8.32 2.52 -3.53
C ILE A 131 8.89 3.61 -4.47
N ALA A 132 9.70 4.52 -3.96
CA ALA A 132 10.36 5.55 -4.77
C ALA A 132 11.35 4.94 -5.78
N ALA A 133 12.11 3.92 -5.37
CA ALA A 133 13.03 3.20 -6.24
C ALA A 133 12.28 2.42 -7.34
N ASP A 134 11.19 1.75 -7.00
CA ASP A 134 10.33 1.02 -7.96
C ASP A 134 9.71 1.96 -9.02
N CYS A 135 9.44 3.21 -8.64
CA CYS A 135 8.99 4.25 -9.55
C CYS A 135 10.11 4.91 -10.35
N GLY A 136 11.37 4.54 -10.10
CA GLY A 136 12.53 5.17 -10.76
C GLY A 136 12.69 6.66 -10.43
N LEU A 137 12.29 7.08 -9.21
CA LEU A 137 12.35 8.48 -8.79
C LEU A 137 13.80 8.98 -8.78
N PRO A 138 14.14 10.07 -9.51
CA PRO A 138 15.49 10.61 -9.51
C PRO A 138 15.92 11.09 -8.12
N TYR A 139 17.19 10.87 -7.77
CA TYR A 139 17.76 11.20 -6.46
C TYR A 139 17.55 12.68 -6.04
N LYS A 140 17.50 13.60 -6.99
CA LYS A 140 17.24 15.03 -6.70
C LYS A 140 15.93 15.26 -5.91
N TRP A 141 14.97 14.34 -5.99
CA TRP A 141 13.71 14.41 -5.28
C TRP A 141 13.78 13.86 -3.84
N ALA A 142 14.84 13.15 -3.48
CA ALA A 142 14.92 12.45 -2.20
C ALA A 142 14.75 13.37 -0.98
N SER A 143 15.30 14.59 -1.04
CA SER A 143 15.17 15.58 0.05
C SER A 143 13.78 16.25 0.13
N TYR A 144 12.96 16.08 -0.89
CA TYR A 144 11.61 16.67 -0.97
C TYR A 144 10.49 15.68 -0.68
N ILE A 145 10.82 14.42 -0.41
CA ILE A 145 9.82 13.39 -0.11
C ILE A 145 9.06 13.78 1.16
N LYS A 146 7.74 13.76 1.07
CA LYS A 146 6.82 13.84 2.20
C LYS A 146 6.05 12.53 2.26
N VAL A 147 5.97 11.93 3.43
CA VAL A 147 5.27 10.66 3.62
C VAL A 147 3.89 10.93 4.20
N ILE A 148 2.86 10.39 3.57
CA ILE A 148 1.52 10.31 4.13
C ILE A 148 1.26 8.84 4.42
N GLY A 149 1.23 8.49 5.72
CA GLY A 149 0.92 7.15 6.18
C GLY A 149 -0.57 7.00 6.45
N SER A 150 -1.25 6.11 5.72
CA SER A 150 -2.62 5.73 6.06
C SER A 150 -2.59 4.67 7.16
N MET A 151 -3.23 4.95 8.29
CA MET A 151 -3.33 4.06 9.46
C MET A 151 -4.79 3.80 9.82
N ARG A 152 -5.05 2.66 10.45
CA ARG A 152 -6.37 2.33 11.00
C ARG A 152 -6.29 2.41 12.53
N THR A 153 -7.38 2.86 13.13
CA THR A 153 -7.55 2.79 14.60
C THR A 153 -7.51 1.33 15.09
N PHE A 154 -8.08 0.42 14.31
CA PHE A 154 -8.05 -1.02 14.53
C PHE A 154 -7.45 -1.71 13.28
N PRO A 155 -6.20 -2.15 13.32
CA PRO A 155 -5.55 -2.83 12.22
C PRO A 155 -6.28 -4.10 11.80
N ILE A 156 -6.22 -4.41 10.51
CA ILE A 156 -6.84 -5.61 9.94
C ILE A 156 -5.82 -6.47 9.20
N ARG A 157 -6.11 -7.76 9.08
CA ARG A 157 -5.39 -8.68 8.21
C ARG A 157 -6.38 -9.51 7.39
N VAL A 158 -5.91 -10.05 6.30
CA VAL A 158 -6.68 -11.06 5.55
C VAL A 158 -6.93 -12.28 6.41
N ASN A 159 -8.02 -12.98 6.15
CA ASN A 159 -8.31 -14.28 6.75
C ASN A 159 -8.10 -15.38 5.72
N ASN A 160 -7.79 -16.58 6.19
CA ASN A 160 -7.45 -17.74 5.39
C ASN A 160 -8.31 -18.95 5.79
N ARG A 161 -8.78 -19.73 4.80
CA ARG A 161 -9.52 -20.96 5.08
C ARG A 161 -8.63 -22.08 5.55
N ASP A 162 -7.46 -22.22 4.91
CA ASP A 162 -6.60 -23.39 5.01
C ASP A 162 -5.28 -23.09 5.74
N GLY A 163 -5.23 -21.99 6.49
CA GLY A 163 -4.01 -21.59 7.15
C GLY A 163 -4.15 -20.30 7.95
N SER A 164 -3.02 -19.66 8.22
CA SER A 164 -2.93 -18.41 8.95
C SER A 164 -2.51 -17.27 8.02
N SER A 165 -2.84 -16.05 8.39
CA SER A 165 -2.26 -14.83 7.81
C SER A 165 -1.15 -14.25 8.70
N GLY A 166 -0.61 -15.07 9.58
CA GLY A 166 0.45 -14.74 10.52
C GLY A 166 -0.05 -14.34 11.91
N PRO A 167 0.86 -14.25 12.89
CA PRO A 167 0.55 -13.83 14.25
C PRO A 167 0.21 -12.33 14.30
N CYS A 168 -0.34 -11.88 15.41
CA CYS A 168 -0.40 -10.46 15.75
C CYS A 168 0.90 -10.00 16.42
N TYR A 169 1.05 -8.68 16.60
CA TYR A 169 2.16 -8.15 17.41
C TYR A 169 1.96 -8.50 18.88
N PRO A 170 3.05 -8.58 19.67
CA PRO A 170 2.98 -9.00 21.09
C PRO A 170 2.04 -8.14 21.96
N ASP A 171 1.88 -6.86 21.61
CA ASP A 171 1.00 -5.90 22.29
C ASP A 171 -0.41 -5.82 21.68
N GLN A 172 -0.74 -6.69 20.70
CA GLN A 172 -2.05 -6.75 20.05
C GLN A 172 -2.91 -7.89 20.57
N MET A 173 -4.21 -7.65 20.57
CA MET A 173 -5.24 -8.70 20.73
C MET A 173 -6.11 -8.75 19.49
N GLU A 174 -6.41 -9.94 19.02
CA GLU A 174 -7.41 -10.15 17.98
C GLU A 174 -8.81 -9.97 18.57
N LEU A 175 -9.64 -9.21 17.88
CA LEU A 175 -11.00 -8.87 18.29
C LEU A 175 -12.02 -9.57 17.40
N ASP A 176 -13.24 -9.76 17.92
CA ASP A 176 -14.39 -10.17 17.15
C ASP A 176 -15.13 -8.96 16.59
N TRP A 177 -15.70 -9.06 15.38
CA TRP A 177 -16.48 -8.00 14.75
C TRP A 177 -17.73 -7.61 15.56
N ASN A 178 -18.29 -8.54 16.34
CA ASN A 178 -19.38 -8.24 17.26
C ASN A 178 -19.02 -7.16 18.29
N HIS A 179 -17.70 -7.02 18.60
CA HIS A 179 -17.22 -5.94 19.45
C HIS A 179 -17.65 -4.56 18.93
N PHE A 180 -17.71 -4.38 17.61
CA PHE A 180 -18.03 -3.09 16.99
C PHE A 180 -19.51 -2.91 16.70
N GLY A 181 -20.32 -3.98 16.77
CA GLY A 181 -21.75 -3.94 16.44
C GLY A 181 -22.04 -3.67 14.96
N ILE A 182 -21.08 -3.93 14.08
CA ILE A 182 -21.19 -3.75 12.63
C ILE A 182 -20.88 -5.06 11.90
N PRO A 183 -21.35 -5.23 10.65
CA PRO A 183 -20.97 -6.36 9.82
C PRO A 183 -19.45 -6.42 9.62
N ALA A 184 -18.91 -7.65 9.58
CA ALA A 184 -17.49 -7.86 9.33
C ALA A 184 -17.07 -7.34 7.94
N GLU A 185 -15.95 -6.67 7.86
CA GLU A 185 -15.32 -6.36 6.58
C GLU A 185 -14.84 -7.67 5.92
N LEU A 186 -15.22 -7.88 4.69
CA LEU A 186 -14.83 -9.07 3.93
C LEU A 186 -13.54 -8.83 3.14
N THR A 187 -12.73 -9.88 3.01
CA THR A 187 -11.59 -9.89 2.10
C THR A 187 -12.07 -9.77 0.66
N THR A 188 -11.33 -9.07 -0.17
CA THR A 188 -11.73 -8.80 -1.57
C THR A 188 -11.85 -10.08 -2.39
N VAL A 189 -10.93 -11.02 -2.21
CA VAL A 189 -10.85 -12.26 -3.01
C VAL A 189 -11.59 -13.41 -2.33
N THR A 190 -11.21 -13.77 -1.12
CA THR A 190 -11.74 -14.97 -0.45
C THR A 190 -13.12 -14.78 0.16
N LYS A 191 -13.61 -13.54 0.26
CA LYS A 191 -14.89 -13.16 0.87
C LYS A 191 -15.06 -13.66 2.32
N LEU A 192 -13.94 -13.84 3.01
CA LEU A 192 -13.91 -14.18 4.43
C LEU A 192 -13.91 -12.91 5.29
N PRO A 193 -14.47 -12.94 6.51
CA PRO A 193 -14.30 -11.87 7.47
C PRO A 193 -12.82 -11.57 7.69
N ARG A 194 -12.41 -10.31 7.60
CA ARG A 194 -11.05 -9.91 7.93
C ARG A 194 -10.81 -10.12 9.42
N ARG A 195 -9.58 -10.49 9.76
CA ARG A 195 -9.13 -10.44 11.16
C ARG A 195 -8.95 -8.97 11.55
N ILE A 196 -9.34 -8.60 12.75
CA ILE A 196 -9.25 -7.24 13.28
C ILE A 196 -8.59 -7.25 14.66
N PHE A 197 -7.77 -6.25 14.94
CA PHE A 197 -6.92 -6.23 16.12
C PHE A 197 -6.98 -4.88 16.84
N THR A 198 -6.61 -4.87 18.12
CA THR A 198 -6.33 -3.63 18.84
C THR A 198 -5.17 -2.89 18.20
N PHE A 199 -5.10 -1.57 18.39
CA PHE A 199 -3.95 -0.77 17.96
C PHE A 199 -2.67 -1.28 18.64
N SER A 200 -1.58 -1.37 17.88
CA SER A 200 -0.27 -1.81 18.38
C SER A 200 0.72 -0.65 18.34
N ARG A 201 1.32 -0.37 19.47
CA ARG A 201 2.43 0.57 19.55
C ARG A 201 3.69 -0.03 18.93
N GLU A 202 3.94 -1.31 19.12
CA GLU A 202 5.10 -2.00 18.54
C GLU A 202 5.05 -1.97 17.00
N GLN A 203 3.89 -2.26 16.41
CA GLN A 203 3.68 -2.12 14.95
C GLN A 203 3.95 -0.70 14.46
N LEU A 204 3.45 0.31 15.21
CA LEU A 204 3.67 1.70 14.90
C LEU A 204 5.16 2.05 14.94
N GLU A 205 5.86 1.71 16.02
CA GLU A 205 7.29 2.03 16.19
C GLU A 205 8.13 1.38 15.08
N GLN A 206 7.87 0.13 14.73
CA GLN A 206 8.54 -0.54 13.61
C GLN A 206 8.24 0.15 12.27
N ALA A 207 6.99 0.50 12.01
CA ALA A 207 6.62 1.22 10.79
C ALA A 207 7.30 2.59 10.72
N MET A 208 7.32 3.34 11.81
CA MET A 208 7.95 4.66 11.85
C MET A 208 9.47 4.58 11.72
N PHE A 209 10.11 3.57 12.29
CA PHE A 209 11.54 3.36 12.14
C PHE A 209 11.97 3.19 10.68
N HIS A 210 11.18 2.46 9.89
CA HIS A 210 11.50 2.15 8.50
C HIS A 210 10.89 3.13 7.48
N CYS A 211 9.77 3.76 7.81
CA CYS A 211 9.02 4.61 6.89
C CYS A 211 9.03 6.10 7.25
N GLY A 212 9.41 6.42 8.47
CA GLY A 212 9.45 7.80 8.98
C GLY A 212 10.87 8.37 9.05
N GLY A 213 11.07 9.31 9.94
CA GLY A 213 12.36 9.73 10.45
C GLY A 213 12.96 10.96 9.80
N TYR A 214 13.31 10.94 8.54
CA TYR A 214 13.90 12.09 7.85
C TYR A 214 12.86 13.03 7.24
N TRP A 215 11.67 12.52 6.97
CA TRP A 215 10.63 13.22 6.25
C TRP A 215 9.56 13.77 7.19
N ASP A 216 8.88 14.81 6.73
CA ASP A 216 7.65 15.29 7.36
C ASP A 216 6.56 14.21 7.17
N THR A 217 6.47 13.29 8.13
CA THR A 217 5.51 12.17 8.09
C THR A 217 4.19 12.65 8.65
N ARG A 218 3.17 12.63 7.81
CA ARG A 218 1.79 12.92 8.20
C ARG A 218 0.98 11.65 8.19
N VAL A 219 0.06 11.53 9.13
CA VAL A 219 -0.80 10.37 9.28
C VAL A 219 -2.23 10.74 8.93
N PHE A 220 -2.83 9.94 8.07
CA PHE A 220 -4.25 9.87 7.88
C PHE A 220 -4.78 8.70 8.72
N LEU A 221 -5.39 9.01 9.87
CA LEU A 221 -5.93 8.02 10.79
C LEU A 221 -7.39 7.72 10.43
N ASN A 222 -7.61 6.54 9.88
CA ASN A 222 -8.90 6.08 9.38
C ASN A 222 -9.66 5.24 10.41
N PHE A 223 -10.97 5.10 10.18
CA PHE A 223 -11.88 4.29 10.99
C PHE A 223 -12.01 4.78 12.44
N ALA A 224 -12.00 6.08 12.64
CA ALA A 224 -12.23 6.69 13.95
C ALA A 224 -13.63 6.36 14.50
N ASN A 225 -14.61 6.12 13.63
CA ASN A 225 -15.94 5.66 13.95
C ASN A 225 -15.99 4.27 14.63
N TYR A 226 -14.91 3.49 14.60
CA TYR A 226 -14.80 2.22 15.31
C TYR A 226 -14.46 2.42 16.80
N CYS A 227 -13.90 3.57 17.17
CA CYS A 227 -13.66 3.90 18.56
C CYS A 227 -14.98 4.16 19.29
N LYS A 228 -15.26 3.38 20.34
CA LYS A 228 -16.50 3.53 21.12
C LYS A 228 -16.48 4.74 22.05
N HIS A 229 -15.28 5.15 22.45
CA HIS A 229 -15.09 6.23 23.39
C HIS A 229 -14.06 7.23 22.89
N PRO A 230 -14.23 8.54 23.11
CA PRO A 230 -13.28 9.57 22.68
C PRO A 230 -11.85 9.35 23.21
N TYR A 231 -11.69 8.74 24.38
CA TYR A 231 -10.37 8.47 24.96
C TYR A 231 -9.59 7.40 24.18
N GLU A 232 -10.27 6.46 23.50
CA GLU A 232 -9.60 5.46 22.67
C GLU A 232 -8.90 6.14 21.49
N LEU A 233 -9.63 6.98 20.77
CA LEU A 233 -9.09 7.77 19.67
C LEU A 233 -7.95 8.68 20.13
N SER A 234 -8.14 9.41 21.24
CA SER A 234 -7.12 10.30 21.77
C SER A 234 -5.87 9.56 22.24
N SER A 235 -6.01 8.34 22.77
CA SER A 235 -4.87 7.48 23.14
C SER A 235 -4.08 7.02 21.94
N ILE A 236 -4.76 6.66 20.84
CA ILE A 236 -4.11 6.27 19.58
C ILE A 236 -3.38 7.47 18.97
N ILE A 237 -4.02 8.63 18.89
CA ILE A 237 -3.40 9.87 18.41
C ILE A 237 -2.14 10.18 19.23
N LYS A 238 -2.24 10.14 20.55
CA LYS A 238 -1.10 10.36 21.44
C LYS A 238 0.02 9.36 21.19
N ALA A 239 -0.29 8.07 21.01
CA ALA A 239 0.71 7.06 20.69
C ALA A 239 1.45 7.37 19.38
N ILE A 240 0.74 7.83 18.35
CA ILE A 240 1.32 8.23 17.07
C ILE A 240 2.24 9.44 17.26
N GLU A 241 1.75 10.51 17.89
CA GLU A 241 2.47 11.79 18.01
C GLU A 241 3.61 11.76 19.04
N THR A 242 3.65 10.74 19.89
CA THR A 242 4.75 10.50 20.85
C THR A 242 5.67 9.35 20.43
N SER A 243 5.53 8.83 19.21
CA SER A 243 6.43 7.80 18.69
C SER A 243 7.86 8.35 18.61
N THR A 244 8.79 7.64 19.22
CA THR A 244 10.21 8.00 19.27
C THR A 244 11.06 7.29 18.23
N ALA A 245 10.48 6.35 17.50
CA ALA A 245 11.18 5.60 16.45
C ALA A 245 11.50 6.47 15.23
N ALA A 246 10.75 7.55 15.02
CA ALA A 246 11.07 8.56 14.01
C ALA A 246 12.20 9.46 14.53
N MET A 247 13.42 9.27 14.03
CA MET A 247 14.65 9.84 14.59
C MET A 247 14.70 11.39 14.66
N LEU A 248 14.01 12.11 13.79
CA LEU A 248 14.12 13.57 13.70
C LEU A 248 12.84 14.33 14.05
N LYS A 249 11.70 13.79 13.70
CA LYS A 249 10.38 14.38 14.00
C LYS A 249 9.38 13.29 14.24
N PRO A 250 8.64 13.30 15.34
CA PRO A 250 7.52 12.40 15.54
C PRO A 250 6.48 12.64 14.43
N PRO A 251 5.80 11.58 13.98
CA PRO A 251 4.72 11.71 13.01
C PRO A 251 3.59 12.56 13.59
N ARG A 252 2.81 13.21 12.71
CA ARG A 252 1.67 14.01 13.15
C ARG A 252 0.40 13.51 12.48
N VAL A 253 -0.65 13.34 13.25
CA VAL A 253 -1.97 13.11 12.69
C VAL A 253 -2.42 14.39 12.00
N ALA A 254 -2.67 14.31 10.70
CA ALA A 254 -3.10 15.47 9.91
C ALA A 254 -4.58 15.36 9.53
N TRP A 255 -5.08 14.15 9.40
CA TRP A 255 -6.46 13.89 9.02
C TRP A 255 -7.02 12.71 9.81
N ILE A 256 -8.32 12.79 10.10
CA ILE A 256 -9.08 11.73 10.75
C ILE A 256 -10.26 11.39 9.86
N GLY A 257 -10.39 10.11 9.50
CA GLY A 257 -11.53 9.58 8.74
C GLY A 257 -12.53 8.92 9.68
N GLY A 258 -13.75 9.48 9.71
CA GLY A 258 -14.87 9.00 10.53
C GLY A 258 -15.82 8.05 9.81
N GLY A 259 -15.66 7.86 8.50
CA GLY A 259 -16.57 7.04 7.71
C GLY A 259 -16.05 6.77 6.29
N ALA A 260 -16.94 6.44 5.38
CA ALA A 260 -16.62 6.01 4.02
C ALA A 260 -16.53 7.16 3.00
N ASP A 261 -17.12 8.32 3.33
CA ASP A 261 -17.23 9.45 2.41
C ASP A 261 -16.19 10.53 2.72
N ASP A 262 -15.79 11.28 1.70
CA ASP A 262 -14.84 12.40 1.83
C ASP A 262 -15.33 13.48 2.81
N SER A 263 -16.65 13.65 2.94
CA SER A 263 -17.27 14.56 3.89
C SER A 263 -17.08 14.16 5.37
N GLU A 264 -16.66 12.91 5.61
CA GLU A 264 -16.38 12.37 6.94
C GLU A 264 -14.88 12.43 7.29
N ILE A 265 -14.09 13.16 6.48
CA ILE A 265 -12.68 13.42 6.74
C ILE A 265 -12.54 14.78 7.39
N GLU A 266 -11.99 14.77 8.59
CA GLU A 266 -11.65 15.99 9.33
C GLU A 266 -10.17 16.30 9.23
N VAL A 267 -9.83 17.59 9.00
CA VAL A 267 -8.46 18.08 9.17
C VAL A 267 -8.20 18.19 10.67
N TYR A 268 -7.31 17.36 11.16
CA TYR A 268 -6.95 17.37 12.58
C TYR A 268 -5.98 18.52 12.85
N GLN A 269 -6.46 19.49 13.63
CA GLN A 269 -5.63 20.56 14.17
C GLN A 269 -5.43 20.27 15.64
N GLU A 270 -4.18 20.07 16.04
CA GLU A 270 -3.83 20.01 17.45
C GLU A 270 -4.40 21.27 18.15
N LYS A 271 -5.42 21.08 18.96
CA LYS A 271 -5.84 22.14 19.88
C LYS A 271 -4.65 22.34 20.82
N ARG A 272 -3.82 23.36 20.56
CA ARG A 272 -2.85 23.82 21.56
C ARG A 272 -3.62 24.05 22.85
N MET A 273 -3.50 23.09 23.76
CA MET A 273 -3.90 23.34 25.14
C MET A 273 -2.95 24.41 25.64
N THR A 274 -3.39 25.64 25.61
CA THR A 274 -2.77 26.73 26.38
C THR A 274 -3.00 26.40 27.84
N TRP A 275 -1.99 25.91 28.48
CA TRP A 275 -1.90 25.82 29.95
C TRP A 275 -1.60 27.22 30.50
#